data_dbe66b4b0bf9912280f34693f713fcab
#
_entry.id   dbe66b4b0bf9912280f34693f713fcab
#
_cell.length_a   1.000
_cell.length_b   1.000
_cell.length_c   1.000
_cell.angle_alpha   90.00
_cell.angle_beta   90.00
_cell.angle_gamma   90.00
#
_symmetry.space_group_name_H-M   'P 1'
#
loop_
_entity.id
_entity.type
_entity.pdbx_description
1 polymer ?
#
loop_
_entity_poly.entity_id
_entity_poly.type
_entity_poly.pdbx_seq_one_letter_code
_entity_poly.pdbx_strand_id
1 'polypeptide(L)'
;MHLPAQKFSNEISIDKDLFLDIANFIRQNQLVSGAIPSNEDLSHDPWDHIESIMGLNFLEDKDSSEKAFNWLKENQNEDGSWYAKYYDITPIEYHKPTHFAPYIAVAALHYFKIFKDKEKIKELWPTIQSSINFSLKIQNANGTIPWSIDKKGKIENDFLLSGSSSILKSIECGIALSKILNFEVNKNWLTAYNRLSSAIRNPKGLFDITIDRSRFSMDSYYPILSGCLTEPEKEVYIEKIFKEFYIEGLGVKCVREEPWITVAETCEFIIALTMSGNITKAKKILIEVLNISDKKNIPFMGWQFEENFFWPDEKPTWTSAALIIAADSIYDFSDGSDIFTRNQL
;
A
#
# COMPACT_ATOMS: atom_id res chain seq x y z
N MET A 1 -8.69 28.48 -1.89
CA MET A 1 -8.85 27.04 -1.61
C MET A 1 -10.33 26.71 -1.61
N HIS A 2 -10.75 25.74 -2.39
CA HIS A 2 -12.12 25.27 -2.48
C HIS A 2 -12.23 23.88 -1.87
N LEU A 3 -13.29 23.63 -1.12
CA LEU A 3 -13.61 22.32 -0.54
C LEU A 3 -14.62 21.59 -1.41
N PRO A 4 -14.53 20.25 -1.54
CA PRO A 4 -15.59 19.46 -2.15
C PRO A 4 -16.89 19.58 -1.32
N ALA A 5 -18.01 19.11 -1.87
CA ALA A 5 -19.27 19.10 -1.13
C ALA A 5 -19.14 18.30 0.17
N GLN A 6 -19.39 18.93 1.29
CA GLN A 6 -19.27 18.31 2.61
C GLN A 6 -20.48 17.39 2.88
N LYS A 7 -20.28 16.09 2.74
CA LYS A 7 -21.27 15.04 3.04
C LYS A 7 -21.09 14.47 4.45
N PHE A 8 -19.84 14.45 4.91
CA PHE A 8 -19.45 13.93 6.21
C PHE A 8 -18.96 15.05 7.11
N SER A 9 -19.32 14.99 8.38
CA SER A 9 -18.88 15.93 9.42
C SER A 9 -18.36 15.16 10.63
N ASN A 10 -17.69 15.85 11.53
CA ASN A 10 -17.11 15.24 12.75
C ASN A 10 -18.17 14.63 13.70
N GLU A 11 -19.46 14.88 13.47
CA GLU A 11 -20.56 14.34 14.27
C GLU A 11 -21.10 13.02 13.73
N ILE A 12 -20.64 12.57 12.53
CA ILE A 12 -21.12 11.35 11.92
C ILE A 12 -20.52 10.11 12.61
N SER A 13 -21.36 9.11 12.83
CA SER A 13 -20.89 7.77 13.22
C SER A 13 -20.36 7.06 11.99
N ILE A 14 -19.09 6.66 12.02
CA ILE A 14 -18.47 5.85 10.99
C ILE A 14 -18.67 4.39 11.36
N ASP A 15 -19.35 3.62 10.51
CA ASP A 15 -19.61 2.19 10.68
C ASP A 15 -19.03 1.37 9.51
N LYS A 16 -18.97 0.04 9.69
CA LYS A 16 -18.44 -0.90 8.70
C LYS A 16 -19.22 -0.87 7.39
N ASP A 17 -20.54 -0.63 7.43
CA ASP A 17 -21.42 -0.74 6.27
C ASP A 17 -21.03 0.26 5.16
N LEU A 18 -20.60 1.48 5.55
CA LEU A 18 -20.08 2.45 4.60
C LEU A 18 -18.94 1.89 3.73
N PHE A 19 -18.05 1.12 4.33
CA PHE A 19 -16.87 0.56 3.65
C PHE A 19 -17.16 -0.75 2.92
N LEU A 20 -18.23 -1.47 3.30
CA LEU A 20 -18.71 -2.63 2.52
C LEU A 20 -19.18 -2.22 1.13
N ASP A 21 -19.85 -1.08 0.98
CA ASP A 21 -20.25 -0.56 -0.33
C ASP A 21 -19.03 -0.19 -1.20
N ILE A 22 -18.00 0.41 -0.57
CA ILE A 22 -16.74 0.74 -1.25
C ILE A 22 -15.98 -0.54 -1.67
N ALA A 23 -15.95 -1.56 -0.80
CA ALA A 23 -15.35 -2.86 -1.12
C ALA A 23 -16.12 -3.61 -2.23
N ASN A 24 -17.44 -3.49 -2.26
CA ASN A 24 -18.26 -4.02 -3.36
C ASN A 24 -17.93 -3.34 -4.71
N PHE A 25 -17.53 -2.08 -4.73
CA PHE A 25 -17.05 -1.43 -5.95
C PHE A 25 -15.77 -2.12 -6.47
N ILE A 26 -14.82 -2.48 -5.60
CA ILE A 26 -13.63 -3.24 -6.01
C ILE A 26 -14.03 -4.57 -6.64
N ARG A 27 -14.93 -5.33 -5.98
CA ARG A 27 -15.43 -6.61 -6.48
C ARG A 27 -16.09 -6.49 -7.85
N GLN A 28 -16.90 -5.44 -8.08
CA GLN A 28 -17.61 -5.22 -9.33
C GLN A 28 -16.68 -4.91 -10.50
N ASN A 29 -15.48 -4.40 -10.23
CA ASN A 29 -14.46 -4.12 -11.25
C ASN A 29 -13.49 -5.30 -11.49
N GLN A 30 -13.59 -6.39 -10.72
CA GLN A 30 -12.74 -7.55 -10.93
C GLN A 30 -13.08 -8.26 -12.24
N LEU A 31 -12.07 -8.52 -13.07
CA LEU A 31 -12.20 -9.24 -14.34
C LEU A 31 -12.36 -10.76 -14.12
N VAL A 32 -12.82 -11.45 -15.14
CA VAL A 32 -12.99 -12.92 -15.12
C VAL A 32 -11.66 -13.65 -14.84
N SER A 33 -10.54 -13.10 -15.33
CA SER A 33 -9.18 -13.59 -15.06
C SER A 33 -8.76 -13.50 -13.59
N GLY A 34 -9.46 -12.70 -12.78
CA GLY A 34 -9.08 -12.36 -11.41
C GLY A 34 -8.33 -11.04 -11.29
N ALA A 35 -7.87 -10.44 -12.40
CA ALA A 35 -7.26 -9.11 -12.39
C ALA A 35 -8.23 -8.06 -11.83
N ILE A 36 -7.69 -7.09 -11.10
CA ILE A 36 -8.47 -5.96 -10.58
C ILE A 36 -7.91 -4.68 -11.21
N PRO A 37 -8.56 -4.14 -12.26
CA PRO A 37 -8.12 -2.91 -12.90
C PRO A 37 -8.09 -1.74 -11.92
N SER A 38 -7.03 -0.93 -12.01
CA SER A 38 -6.89 0.30 -11.23
C SER A 38 -7.70 1.43 -11.85
N ASN A 39 -7.76 1.47 -13.18
CA ASN A 39 -8.27 2.59 -13.95
C ASN A 39 -9.39 2.17 -14.91
N GLU A 40 -10.10 3.16 -15.45
CA GLU A 40 -11.19 2.96 -16.41
C GLU A 40 -10.72 2.36 -17.74
N ASP A 41 -9.44 2.51 -18.10
CA ASP A 41 -8.81 1.88 -19.27
C ASP A 41 -8.53 0.37 -19.07
N LEU A 42 -8.98 -0.19 -17.95
CA LEU A 42 -8.77 -1.57 -17.52
C LEU A 42 -7.30 -1.96 -17.30
N SER A 43 -6.40 -1.00 -17.21
CA SER A 43 -5.02 -1.26 -16.83
C SER A 43 -4.87 -1.33 -15.31
N HIS A 44 -3.84 -2.04 -14.86
CA HIS A 44 -3.44 -2.13 -13.46
C HIS A 44 -1.95 -2.45 -13.35
N ASP A 45 -1.40 -2.16 -12.19
CA ASP A 45 -0.12 -2.67 -11.78
C ASP A 45 -0.26 -3.69 -10.63
N PRO A 46 0.78 -4.46 -10.34
CA PRO A 46 0.73 -5.46 -9.26
C PRO A 46 0.52 -4.85 -7.87
N TRP A 47 0.98 -3.63 -7.62
CA TRP A 47 0.78 -2.94 -6.35
C TRP A 47 -0.70 -2.64 -6.10
N ASP A 48 -1.33 -1.94 -7.03
CA ASP A 48 -2.74 -1.56 -6.99
C ASP A 48 -3.64 -2.80 -6.88
N HIS A 49 -3.29 -3.84 -7.65
CA HIS A 49 -3.99 -5.12 -7.62
C HIS A 49 -3.91 -5.77 -6.23
N ILE A 50 -2.71 -5.82 -5.61
CA ILE A 50 -2.50 -6.40 -4.28
C ILE A 50 -3.21 -5.58 -3.20
N GLU A 51 -3.19 -4.26 -3.30
CA GLU A 51 -3.93 -3.39 -2.39
C GLU A 51 -5.44 -3.66 -2.47
N SER A 52 -5.95 -3.79 -3.69
CA SER A 52 -7.35 -4.12 -3.94
C SER A 52 -7.76 -5.49 -3.39
N ILE A 53 -6.85 -6.48 -3.34
CA ILE A 53 -7.09 -7.77 -2.66
C ILE A 53 -7.41 -7.54 -1.17
N MET A 54 -6.73 -6.61 -0.50
CA MET A 54 -7.03 -6.34 0.91
C MET A 54 -8.43 -5.74 1.09
N GLY A 55 -8.92 -4.94 0.14
CA GLY A 55 -10.32 -4.51 0.11
C GLY A 55 -11.32 -5.67 -0.06
N LEU A 56 -11.01 -6.65 -0.91
CA LEU A 56 -11.82 -7.87 -1.05
C LEU A 56 -11.77 -8.75 0.19
N ASN A 57 -10.62 -8.85 0.85
CA ASN A 57 -10.49 -9.56 2.13
C ASN A 57 -11.38 -8.90 3.21
N PHE A 58 -11.40 -7.57 3.28
CA PHE A 58 -12.26 -6.82 4.20
C PHE A 58 -13.76 -7.07 3.94
N LEU A 59 -14.15 -7.22 2.68
CA LEU A 59 -15.51 -7.60 2.27
C LEU A 59 -15.86 -9.02 2.69
N GLU A 60 -14.87 -9.81 3.11
CA GLU A 60 -14.99 -11.25 3.39
C GLU A 60 -15.42 -12.07 2.15
N ASP A 61 -15.18 -11.53 0.94
CA ASP A 61 -15.41 -12.23 -0.32
C ASP A 61 -14.20 -13.12 -0.66
N LYS A 62 -14.21 -14.32 -0.08
CA LYS A 62 -13.12 -15.29 -0.22
C LYS A 62 -12.88 -15.67 -1.68
N ASP A 63 -13.94 -15.90 -2.44
CA ASP A 63 -13.84 -16.35 -3.84
C ASP A 63 -13.16 -15.29 -4.72
N SER A 64 -13.56 -14.02 -4.57
CA SER A 64 -12.94 -12.91 -5.31
C SER A 64 -11.49 -12.68 -4.87
N SER A 65 -11.19 -12.76 -3.58
CA SER A 65 -9.81 -12.67 -3.07
C SER A 65 -8.92 -13.78 -3.64
N GLU A 66 -9.39 -15.03 -3.66
CA GLU A 66 -8.63 -16.15 -4.19
C GLU A 66 -8.42 -16.08 -5.70
N LYS A 67 -9.40 -15.60 -6.47
CA LYS A 67 -9.24 -15.33 -7.91
C LYS A 67 -8.13 -14.30 -8.15
N ALA A 68 -8.07 -13.24 -7.36
CA ALA A 68 -7.03 -12.23 -7.48
C ALA A 68 -5.64 -12.78 -7.12
N PHE A 69 -5.51 -13.59 -6.08
CA PHE A 69 -4.27 -14.29 -5.76
C PHE A 69 -3.87 -15.30 -6.86
N ASN A 70 -4.82 -15.99 -7.48
CA ASN A 70 -4.54 -16.88 -8.60
C ASN A 70 -3.99 -16.12 -9.79
N TRP A 71 -4.52 -14.92 -10.08
CA TRP A 71 -3.95 -14.04 -11.12
C TRP A 71 -2.47 -13.74 -10.83
N LEU A 72 -2.11 -13.37 -9.60
CA LEU A 72 -0.72 -13.14 -9.21
C LEU A 72 0.14 -14.38 -9.42
N LYS A 73 -0.32 -15.56 -8.97
CA LYS A 73 0.40 -16.82 -9.10
C LYS A 73 0.64 -17.21 -10.57
N GLU A 74 -0.36 -17.04 -11.43
CA GLU A 74 -0.31 -17.44 -12.85
C GLU A 74 0.51 -16.48 -13.70
N ASN A 75 0.60 -15.20 -13.31
CA ASN A 75 1.33 -14.16 -14.06
C ASN A 75 2.68 -13.80 -13.44
N GLN A 76 3.16 -14.53 -12.41
CA GLN A 76 4.48 -14.33 -11.85
C GLN A 76 5.56 -14.75 -12.85
N ASN A 77 6.55 -13.89 -13.07
CA ASN A 77 7.73 -14.21 -13.86
C ASN A 77 8.60 -15.28 -13.17
N GLU A 78 9.40 -16.03 -13.93
CA GLU A 78 10.29 -17.07 -13.42
C GLU A 78 11.27 -16.59 -12.34
N ASP A 79 11.63 -15.31 -12.36
CA ASP A 79 12.51 -14.68 -11.37
C ASP A 79 11.80 -14.25 -10.07
N GLY A 80 10.49 -14.42 -9.98
CA GLY A 80 9.66 -14.06 -8.84
C GLY A 80 9.04 -12.66 -8.92
N SER A 81 9.31 -11.91 -9.96
CA SER A 81 8.77 -10.56 -10.20
C SER A 81 7.44 -10.58 -10.93
N TRP A 82 6.87 -9.37 -11.07
CA TRP A 82 5.89 -9.01 -12.09
C TRP A 82 6.41 -7.81 -12.89
N TYR A 83 5.85 -7.62 -14.09
CA TYR A 83 6.07 -6.40 -14.86
C TYR A 83 5.33 -5.21 -14.23
N ALA A 84 5.73 -4.00 -14.59
CA ALA A 84 5.22 -2.79 -13.94
C ALA A 84 3.75 -2.50 -14.26
N LYS A 85 3.24 -2.89 -15.44
CA LYS A 85 1.85 -2.62 -15.81
C LYS A 85 1.29 -3.69 -16.74
N TYR A 86 0.00 -3.98 -16.56
CA TYR A 86 -0.75 -4.96 -17.34
C TYR A 86 -2.06 -4.37 -17.86
N TYR A 87 -2.53 -4.93 -18.97
CA TYR A 87 -3.90 -4.90 -19.41
C TYR A 87 -4.44 -6.33 -19.31
N ASP A 88 -5.28 -6.58 -18.32
CA ASP A 88 -5.71 -7.93 -17.92
C ASP A 88 -4.49 -8.84 -17.61
N ILE A 89 -4.22 -9.85 -18.43
CA ILE A 89 -3.05 -10.75 -18.30
C ILE A 89 -1.87 -10.34 -19.17
N THR A 90 -2.01 -9.29 -19.98
CA THR A 90 -1.01 -8.89 -20.98
C THR A 90 -0.13 -7.77 -20.42
N PRO A 91 1.19 -7.97 -20.26
CA PRO A 91 2.10 -6.91 -19.85
C PRO A 91 2.15 -5.80 -20.92
N ILE A 92 2.10 -4.53 -20.46
CA ILE A 92 2.21 -3.33 -21.32
C ILE A 92 3.43 -2.47 -20.94
N GLU A 93 3.94 -2.56 -19.71
CA GLU A 93 5.21 -1.98 -19.28
C GLU A 93 6.11 -3.06 -18.69
N TYR A 94 7.30 -3.24 -19.25
CA TYR A 94 8.14 -4.43 -19.03
C TYR A 94 9.28 -4.25 -18.02
N HIS A 95 9.44 -3.08 -17.39
CA HIS A 95 10.35 -2.97 -16.25
C HIS A 95 9.73 -3.65 -15.02
N LYS A 96 10.56 -3.95 -14.03
CA LYS A 96 10.17 -4.73 -12.85
C LYS A 96 10.47 -3.94 -11.59
N PRO A 97 9.48 -3.20 -11.02
CA PRO A 97 9.66 -2.53 -9.75
C PRO A 97 9.89 -3.54 -8.62
N THR A 98 10.92 -3.34 -7.83
CA THR A 98 11.34 -4.33 -6.83
C THR A 98 10.44 -4.38 -5.60
N HIS A 99 9.72 -3.29 -5.32
CA HIS A 99 8.78 -3.21 -4.20
C HIS A 99 7.40 -3.80 -4.52
N PHE A 100 7.03 -3.94 -5.79
CA PHE A 100 5.75 -4.55 -6.17
C PHE A 100 5.70 -6.04 -5.79
N ALA A 101 6.79 -6.76 -6.10
CA ALA A 101 6.79 -8.21 -5.95
C ALA A 101 6.52 -8.68 -4.52
N PRO A 102 7.27 -8.27 -3.49
CA PRO A 102 7.11 -8.81 -2.14
C PRO A 102 5.80 -8.38 -1.46
N TYR A 103 5.08 -7.36 -2.00
CA TYR A 103 3.87 -6.83 -1.39
C TYR A 103 2.73 -7.87 -1.28
N ILE A 104 2.75 -8.91 -2.13
CA ILE A 104 1.84 -10.07 -2.00
C ILE A 104 1.86 -10.68 -0.59
N ALA A 105 2.99 -10.63 0.13
CA ALA A 105 3.09 -11.16 1.48
C ALA A 105 2.22 -10.40 2.48
N VAL A 106 2.03 -9.09 2.27
CA VAL A 106 1.15 -8.24 3.10
C VAL A 106 -0.31 -8.66 2.90
N ALA A 107 -0.77 -8.72 1.64
CA ALA A 107 -2.16 -9.13 1.35
C ALA A 107 -2.43 -10.59 1.76
N ALA A 108 -1.46 -11.49 1.63
CA ALA A 108 -1.60 -12.88 2.06
C ALA A 108 -1.70 -13.02 3.59
N LEU A 109 -0.94 -12.22 4.35
CA LEU A 109 -1.09 -12.20 5.81
C LEU A 109 -2.43 -11.59 6.21
N HIS A 110 -2.87 -10.51 5.55
CA HIS A 110 -4.19 -9.92 5.74
C HIS A 110 -5.31 -10.93 5.45
N TYR A 111 -5.21 -11.66 4.34
CA TYR A 111 -6.13 -12.76 4.01
C TYR A 111 -6.16 -13.82 5.12
N PHE A 112 -4.99 -14.27 5.57
CA PHE A 112 -4.93 -15.27 6.65
C PHE A 112 -5.55 -14.75 7.96
N LYS A 113 -5.35 -13.49 8.29
CA LYS A 113 -5.93 -12.89 9.50
C LYS A 113 -7.46 -12.93 9.47
N ILE A 114 -8.08 -12.78 8.30
CA ILE A 114 -9.54 -12.78 8.14
C ILE A 114 -10.09 -14.20 7.98
N PHE A 115 -9.57 -14.96 7.03
CA PHE A 115 -10.14 -16.27 6.68
C PHE A 115 -9.56 -17.45 7.45
N LYS A 116 -8.42 -17.29 8.14
CA LYS A 116 -7.69 -18.35 8.88
C LYS A 116 -7.32 -19.56 8.01
N ASP A 117 -7.26 -19.40 6.68
CA ASP A 117 -7.06 -20.48 5.73
C ASP A 117 -5.56 -20.75 5.48
N LYS A 118 -5.01 -21.70 6.23
CA LYS A 118 -3.61 -22.12 6.08
C LYS A 118 -3.33 -22.85 4.77
N GLU A 119 -4.30 -23.56 4.22
CA GLU A 119 -4.08 -24.36 3.00
C GLU A 119 -3.92 -23.43 1.80
N LYS A 120 -4.72 -22.34 1.72
CA LYS A 120 -4.50 -21.31 0.69
C LYS A 120 -3.14 -20.64 0.82
N ILE A 121 -2.71 -20.32 2.05
CA ILE A 121 -1.37 -19.74 2.25
C ILE A 121 -0.25 -20.72 1.86
N LYS A 122 -0.39 -22.02 2.12
CA LYS A 122 0.57 -23.05 1.63
C LYS A 122 0.62 -23.11 0.11
N GLU A 123 -0.53 -23.01 -0.56
CA GLU A 123 -0.61 -22.95 -2.03
C GLU A 123 0.12 -21.73 -2.58
N LEU A 124 -0.03 -20.56 -1.95
CA LEU A 124 0.60 -19.30 -2.34
C LEU A 124 2.07 -19.20 -1.93
N TRP A 125 2.53 -20.05 -1.01
CA TRP A 125 3.87 -19.92 -0.42
C TRP A 125 5.02 -19.88 -1.42
N PRO A 126 5.07 -20.72 -2.46
CA PRO A 126 6.14 -20.63 -3.47
C PRO A 126 6.18 -19.27 -4.18
N THR A 127 5.01 -18.71 -4.50
CA THR A 127 4.86 -17.37 -5.11
C THR A 127 5.36 -16.28 -4.17
N ILE A 128 4.95 -16.30 -2.90
CA ILE A 128 5.39 -15.35 -1.87
C ILE A 128 6.90 -15.46 -1.65
N GLN A 129 7.43 -16.67 -1.56
CA GLN A 129 8.86 -16.90 -1.33
C GLN A 129 9.71 -16.39 -2.49
N SER A 130 9.31 -16.66 -3.73
CA SER A 130 10.05 -16.19 -4.91
C SER A 130 9.97 -14.68 -5.06
N SER A 131 8.84 -14.05 -4.72
CA SER A 131 8.66 -12.60 -4.79
C SER A 131 9.57 -11.84 -3.81
N ILE A 132 9.66 -12.30 -2.56
CA ILE A 132 10.59 -11.73 -1.58
C ILE A 132 12.03 -11.93 -2.03
N ASN A 133 12.39 -13.14 -2.46
CA ASN A 133 13.74 -13.46 -2.91
C ASN A 133 14.16 -12.65 -4.15
N PHE A 134 13.23 -12.30 -5.05
CA PHE A 134 13.50 -11.41 -6.19
C PHE A 134 14.11 -10.08 -5.74
N SER A 135 13.47 -9.39 -4.80
CA SER A 135 13.95 -8.10 -4.29
C SER A 135 15.26 -8.24 -3.51
N LEU A 136 15.37 -9.30 -2.69
CA LEU A 136 16.54 -9.51 -1.84
C LEU A 136 17.78 -9.93 -2.60
N LYS A 137 17.64 -10.55 -3.77
CA LYS A 137 18.77 -11.00 -4.61
C LYS A 137 19.67 -9.83 -5.03
N ILE A 138 19.12 -8.62 -5.11
CA ILE A 138 19.85 -7.42 -5.52
C ILE A 138 20.07 -6.43 -4.38
N GLN A 139 19.87 -6.84 -3.13
CA GLN A 139 20.12 -5.98 -1.97
C GLN A 139 21.63 -5.71 -1.84
N ASN A 140 21.97 -4.44 -1.69
CA ASN A 140 23.33 -3.99 -1.45
C ASN A 140 23.82 -4.27 -0.02
N ALA A 141 25.13 -4.24 0.18
CA ALA A 141 25.73 -4.45 1.50
C ALA A 141 25.31 -3.40 2.55
N ASN A 142 25.00 -2.17 2.12
CA ASN A 142 24.49 -1.08 2.97
C ASN A 142 22.99 -1.20 3.27
N GLY A 143 22.32 -2.23 2.76
CA GLY A 143 20.91 -2.52 3.01
C GLY A 143 19.93 -1.98 1.96
N THR A 144 20.34 -1.07 1.07
CA THR A 144 19.45 -0.53 0.04
C THR A 144 19.11 -1.56 -1.02
N ILE A 145 17.92 -1.41 -1.63
CA ILE A 145 17.48 -2.26 -2.74
C ILE A 145 17.18 -1.36 -3.94
N PRO A 146 17.78 -1.60 -5.12
CA PRO A 146 17.47 -0.87 -6.34
C PRO A 146 15.96 -0.90 -6.63
N TRP A 147 15.39 0.23 -7.06
CA TRP A 147 13.93 0.35 -7.19
C TRP A 147 13.35 -0.44 -8.36
N SER A 148 14.15 -0.73 -9.39
CA SER A 148 13.66 -1.41 -10.59
C SER A 148 14.76 -2.14 -11.37
N ILE A 149 14.35 -3.11 -12.16
CA ILE A 149 15.13 -3.75 -13.21
C ILE A 149 14.44 -3.44 -14.54
N ASP A 150 15.18 -2.89 -15.52
CA ASP A 150 14.64 -2.55 -16.83
C ASP A 150 14.28 -3.79 -17.66
N LYS A 151 13.61 -3.58 -18.80
CA LYS A 151 13.22 -4.66 -19.72
C LYS A 151 14.38 -5.45 -20.34
N LYS A 152 15.62 -4.97 -20.20
CA LYS A 152 16.84 -5.65 -20.68
C LYS A 152 17.58 -6.36 -19.55
N GLY A 153 17.05 -6.32 -18.32
CA GLY A 153 17.67 -6.91 -17.13
C GLY A 153 18.72 -6.00 -16.46
N LYS A 154 18.83 -4.74 -16.87
CA LYS A 154 19.73 -3.79 -16.20
C LYS A 154 19.09 -3.31 -14.91
N ILE A 155 19.84 -3.42 -13.82
CA ILE A 155 19.45 -2.92 -12.50
C ILE A 155 19.62 -1.39 -12.50
N GLU A 156 18.58 -0.66 -12.09
CA GLU A 156 18.64 0.79 -11.93
C GLU A 156 19.49 1.18 -10.71
N ASN A 157 20.26 2.25 -10.84
CA ASN A 157 21.13 2.72 -9.76
C ASN A 157 20.48 3.86 -8.98
N ASP A 158 19.27 3.64 -8.53
CA ASP A 158 18.54 4.52 -7.62
C ASP A 158 17.71 3.69 -6.64
N PHE A 159 17.39 4.25 -5.47
CA PHE A 159 16.82 3.53 -4.35
C PHE A 159 15.67 4.36 -3.77
N LEU A 160 14.45 3.87 -3.82
CA LEU A 160 13.28 4.56 -3.25
C LEU A 160 13.18 4.31 -1.75
N LEU A 161 13.08 5.36 -0.96
CA LEU A 161 12.83 5.24 0.47
C LEU A 161 11.46 4.64 0.75
N SER A 162 10.43 5.12 0.05
CA SER A 162 9.06 4.58 0.12
C SER A 162 8.98 3.11 -0.30
N GLY A 163 9.51 2.76 -1.48
CA GLY A 163 9.53 1.38 -1.96
C GLY A 163 10.31 0.43 -1.04
N SER A 164 11.46 0.87 -0.52
CA SER A 164 12.25 0.10 0.45
C SER A 164 11.50 -0.12 1.77
N SER A 165 10.74 0.86 2.22
CA SER A 165 9.89 0.76 3.41
C SER A 165 8.79 -0.29 3.24
N SER A 166 8.17 -0.35 2.08
CA SER A 166 7.19 -1.39 1.74
C SER A 166 7.82 -2.78 1.66
N ILE A 167 9.03 -2.90 1.05
CA ILE A 167 9.76 -4.18 1.04
C ILE A 167 10.02 -4.66 2.48
N LEU A 168 10.41 -3.76 3.39
CA LEU A 168 10.65 -4.13 4.78
C LEU A 168 9.40 -4.73 5.44
N LYS A 169 8.25 -4.08 5.29
CA LYS A 169 6.96 -4.59 5.79
C LYS A 169 6.59 -5.92 5.14
N SER A 170 6.86 -6.07 3.86
CA SER A 170 6.60 -7.32 3.12
C SER A 170 7.45 -8.49 3.63
N ILE A 171 8.72 -8.26 3.95
CA ILE A 171 9.60 -9.28 4.56
C ILE A 171 9.06 -9.68 5.95
N GLU A 172 8.64 -8.70 6.75
CA GLU A 172 8.03 -8.93 8.07
C GLU A 172 6.82 -9.86 7.94
N CYS A 173 5.89 -9.55 7.03
CA CYS A 173 4.71 -10.37 6.76
C CYS A 173 5.07 -11.78 6.26
N GLY A 174 6.08 -11.88 5.38
CA GLY A 174 6.58 -13.19 4.90
C GLY A 174 7.16 -14.06 6.03
N ILE A 175 7.89 -13.45 6.97
CA ILE A 175 8.40 -14.15 8.16
C ILE A 175 7.23 -14.59 9.06
N ALA A 176 6.23 -13.74 9.27
CA ALA A 176 5.03 -14.10 10.03
C ALA A 176 4.30 -15.29 9.39
N LEU A 177 4.11 -15.28 8.08
CA LEU A 177 3.49 -16.37 7.34
C LEU A 177 4.30 -17.67 7.46
N SER A 178 5.64 -17.63 7.41
CA SER A 178 6.46 -18.83 7.59
C SER A 178 6.25 -19.47 8.97
N LYS A 179 6.14 -18.64 10.02
CA LYS A 179 5.83 -19.12 11.39
C LYS A 179 4.43 -19.75 11.48
N ILE A 180 3.42 -19.11 10.85
CA ILE A 180 2.04 -19.61 10.79
C ILE A 180 1.97 -21.00 10.12
N LEU A 181 2.78 -21.19 9.06
CA LEU A 181 2.89 -22.45 8.33
C LEU A 181 3.77 -23.50 9.03
N ASN A 182 4.42 -23.16 10.13
CA ASN A 182 5.44 -23.96 10.83
C ASN A 182 6.65 -24.29 9.93
N PHE A 183 7.03 -23.39 9.03
CA PHE A 183 8.26 -23.49 8.24
C PHE A 183 9.42 -22.83 8.98
N GLU A 184 10.64 -23.31 8.70
CA GLU A 184 11.83 -22.65 9.21
C GLU A 184 11.93 -21.22 8.64
N VAL A 185 12.14 -20.24 9.51
CA VAL A 185 12.33 -18.85 9.09
C VAL A 185 13.63 -18.73 8.31
N ASN A 186 13.54 -18.17 7.11
CA ASN A 186 14.70 -17.96 6.25
C ASN A 186 15.68 -16.96 6.87
N LYS A 187 16.88 -17.42 7.24
CA LYS A 187 17.93 -16.60 7.87
C LYS A 187 18.39 -15.44 7.00
N ASN A 188 18.34 -15.62 5.67
CA ASN A 188 18.68 -14.53 4.75
C ASN A 188 17.65 -13.41 4.80
N TRP A 189 16.36 -13.74 4.99
CA TRP A 189 15.31 -12.74 5.16
C TRP A 189 15.49 -11.92 6.44
N LEU A 190 15.84 -12.57 7.56
CA LEU A 190 16.15 -11.87 8.81
C LEU A 190 17.36 -10.94 8.66
N THR A 191 18.40 -11.41 8.00
CA THR A 191 19.60 -10.59 7.75
C THR A 191 19.28 -9.41 6.84
N ALA A 192 18.51 -9.63 5.77
CA ALA A 192 18.09 -8.60 4.83
C ALA A 192 17.16 -7.57 5.51
N TYR A 193 16.21 -8.03 6.31
CA TYR A 193 15.33 -7.19 7.11
C TYR A 193 16.12 -6.23 8.02
N ASN A 194 17.09 -6.75 8.78
CA ASN A 194 17.90 -5.95 9.70
C ASN A 194 18.74 -4.90 8.95
N ARG A 195 19.32 -5.25 7.79
CA ARG A 195 20.09 -4.32 6.97
C ARG A 195 19.20 -3.22 6.39
N LEU A 196 18.04 -3.58 5.85
CA LEU A 196 17.10 -2.63 5.26
C LEU A 196 16.51 -1.70 6.33
N SER A 197 16.14 -2.24 7.49
CA SER A 197 15.69 -1.46 8.67
C SER A 197 16.74 -0.43 9.10
N SER A 198 18.02 -0.83 9.17
CA SER A 198 19.11 0.09 9.50
C SER A 198 19.27 1.20 8.46
N ALA A 199 19.13 0.88 7.16
CA ALA A 199 19.20 1.86 6.08
C ALA A 199 18.04 2.85 6.14
N ILE A 200 16.78 2.38 6.35
CA ILE A 200 15.58 3.24 6.45
C ILE A 200 15.68 4.19 7.65
N ARG A 201 16.20 3.74 8.79
CA ARG A 201 16.40 4.60 9.96
C ARG A 201 17.52 5.62 9.78
N ASN A 202 18.44 5.41 8.86
CA ASN A 202 19.55 6.30 8.55
C ASN A 202 19.60 6.63 7.04
N PRO A 203 18.55 7.26 6.47
CA PRO A 203 18.32 7.30 5.02
C PRO A 203 19.26 8.26 4.28
N LYS A 204 19.92 9.19 4.97
CA LYS A 204 20.70 10.26 4.34
C LYS A 204 21.82 9.71 3.46
N GLY A 205 21.77 10.04 2.16
CA GLY A 205 22.76 9.64 1.16
C GLY A 205 22.65 8.17 0.74
N LEU A 206 21.61 7.45 1.16
CA LEU A 206 21.34 6.08 0.77
C LEU A 206 20.19 5.95 -0.21
N PHE A 207 19.18 6.80 -0.09
CA PHE A 207 17.97 6.78 -0.92
C PHE A 207 17.84 8.05 -1.74
N ASP A 208 17.10 7.98 -2.85
CA ASP A 208 16.74 9.09 -3.72
C ASP A 208 17.96 9.91 -4.17
N ILE A 209 19.05 9.19 -4.50
CA ILE A 209 20.36 9.77 -4.76
C ILE A 209 20.48 10.42 -6.15
N THR A 210 19.65 9.98 -7.11
CA THR A 210 19.66 10.50 -8.48
C THR A 210 18.56 11.53 -8.72
N ILE A 211 17.44 11.42 -8.00
CA ILE A 211 16.29 12.31 -8.08
C ILE A 211 15.85 12.63 -6.65
N ASP A 212 15.73 13.89 -6.30
CA ASP A 212 15.14 14.31 -5.02
C ASP A 212 13.65 14.04 -5.00
N ARG A 213 13.24 13.05 -4.21
CA ARG A 213 11.84 12.68 -4.00
C ARG A 213 11.25 13.20 -2.70
N SER A 214 11.99 14.00 -1.93
CA SER A 214 11.50 14.61 -0.70
C SER A 214 10.28 15.52 -0.90
N ARG A 215 10.01 15.88 -2.15
CA ARG A 215 8.83 16.62 -2.60
C ARG A 215 7.55 15.78 -2.61
N PHE A 216 7.63 14.45 -2.55
CA PHE A 216 6.49 13.54 -2.48
C PHE A 216 6.17 13.21 -1.02
N SER A 217 4.90 13.23 -0.66
CA SER A 217 4.45 12.97 0.72
C SER A 217 4.77 11.55 1.17
N MET A 218 4.76 10.58 0.26
CA MET A 218 5.02 9.17 0.55
C MET A 218 6.41 8.92 1.16
N ASP A 219 7.41 9.71 0.82
CA ASP A 219 8.75 9.62 1.44
C ASP A 219 8.75 10.04 2.93
N SER A 220 7.64 10.59 3.41
CA SER A 220 7.51 10.99 4.81
C SER A 220 6.62 10.06 5.63
N TYR A 221 5.70 9.29 5.06
CA TYR A 221 4.87 8.34 5.84
C TYR A 221 5.24 6.86 5.62
N TYR A 222 5.78 6.46 4.48
CA TYR A 222 6.21 5.07 4.27
C TYR A 222 7.28 4.60 5.26
N PRO A 223 8.27 5.41 5.67
CA PRO A 223 9.18 5.00 6.75
C PRO A 223 8.46 4.65 8.04
N ILE A 224 7.35 5.32 8.38
CA ILE A 224 6.51 4.96 9.53
C ILE A 224 5.83 3.60 9.29
N LEU A 225 5.21 3.42 8.12
CA LEU A 225 4.49 2.19 7.74
C LEU A 225 5.40 0.95 7.69
N SER A 226 6.72 1.15 7.50
CA SER A 226 7.70 0.07 7.54
C SER A 226 7.76 -0.66 8.88
N GLY A 227 7.36 0.00 9.96
CA GLY A 227 7.36 -0.53 11.33
C GLY A 227 8.71 -0.49 12.05
N CYS A 228 9.79 0.02 11.41
CA CYS A 228 11.13 -0.01 11.99
C CYS A 228 11.52 1.24 12.79
N LEU A 229 10.72 2.31 12.74
CA LEU A 229 11.02 3.56 13.42
C LEU A 229 10.60 3.53 14.88
N THR A 230 11.38 4.20 15.74
CA THR A 230 11.00 4.52 17.12
C THR A 230 10.00 5.67 17.17
N GLU A 231 9.31 5.84 18.31
CA GLU A 231 8.31 6.93 18.44
C GLU A 231 8.91 8.33 18.16
N PRO A 232 10.11 8.72 18.67
CA PRO A 232 10.70 10.01 18.31
C PRO A 232 11.03 10.15 16.82
N GLU A 233 11.43 9.06 16.18
CA GLU A 233 11.70 9.08 14.72
C GLU A 233 10.41 9.26 13.92
N LYS A 234 9.31 8.60 14.30
CA LYS A 234 7.99 8.77 13.67
C LYS A 234 7.50 10.21 13.78
N GLU A 235 7.63 10.84 14.93
CA GLU A 235 7.15 12.20 15.17
C GLU A 235 7.80 13.21 14.23
N VAL A 236 9.10 13.09 13.94
CA VAL A 236 9.79 13.94 12.96
C VAL A 236 9.13 13.88 11.57
N TYR A 237 8.77 12.69 11.12
CA TYR A 237 8.09 12.50 9.84
C TYR A 237 6.65 13.03 9.86
N ILE A 238 5.92 12.82 10.95
CA ILE A 238 4.55 13.32 11.13
C ILE A 238 4.52 14.85 11.10
N GLU A 239 5.41 15.50 11.86
CA GLU A 239 5.54 16.96 11.87
C GLU A 239 5.84 17.52 10.47
N LYS A 240 6.72 16.85 9.71
CA LYS A 240 7.03 17.23 8.33
C LYS A 240 5.78 17.18 7.45
N ILE A 241 4.96 16.12 7.55
CA ILE A 241 3.73 16.02 6.73
C ILE A 241 2.74 17.12 7.09
N PHE A 242 2.50 17.38 8.38
CA PHE A 242 1.61 18.47 8.79
C PHE A 242 2.10 19.83 8.33
N LYS A 243 3.39 20.06 8.28
CA LYS A 243 3.99 21.33 7.87
C LYS A 243 3.98 21.55 6.36
N GLU A 244 4.23 20.49 5.57
CA GLU A 244 4.58 20.65 4.15
C GLU A 244 3.50 20.11 3.19
N PHE A 245 2.68 19.15 3.64
CA PHE A 245 1.77 18.43 2.76
C PHE A 245 0.29 18.49 3.19
N TYR A 246 0.03 18.54 4.48
CA TYR A 246 -1.36 18.52 4.96
C TYR A 246 -2.07 19.85 4.73
N ILE A 247 -3.28 19.76 4.20
CA ILE A 247 -4.22 20.88 4.04
C ILE A 247 -5.47 20.59 4.87
N GLU A 248 -5.70 21.43 5.87
CA GLU A 248 -6.83 21.28 6.78
C GLU A 248 -8.18 21.28 6.03
N GLY A 249 -9.03 20.32 6.36
CA GLY A 249 -10.33 20.11 5.72
C GLY A 249 -10.30 19.33 4.42
N LEU A 250 -9.10 18.90 3.95
CA LEU A 250 -8.95 18.18 2.69
C LEU A 250 -8.14 16.88 2.83
N GLY A 251 -6.94 16.94 3.44
CA GLY A 251 -6.03 15.80 3.54
C GLY A 251 -4.60 16.14 3.12
N VAL A 252 -3.90 15.19 2.51
CA VAL A 252 -2.48 15.27 2.18
C VAL A 252 -2.27 15.46 0.68
N LYS A 253 -1.40 16.40 0.32
CA LYS A 253 -0.93 16.57 -1.06
C LYS A 253 -0.02 15.42 -1.45
N CYS A 254 -0.16 14.90 -2.67
CA CYS A 254 0.82 13.95 -3.23
C CYS A 254 2.19 14.63 -3.39
N VAL A 255 2.20 15.83 -3.95
CA VAL A 255 3.39 16.62 -4.24
C VAL A 255 3.32 17.96 -3.53
N ARG A 256 4.41 18.39 -2.90
CA ARG A 256 4.47 19.60 -2.07
C ARG A 256 3.99 20.85 -2.79
N GLU A 257 4.43 21.03 -4.03
CA GLU A 257 4.21 22.23 -4.82
C GLU A 257 2.87 22.26 -5.55
N GLU A 258 2.22 21.08 -5.66
CA GLU A 258 0.98 20.93 -6.44
C GLU A 258 -0.25 21.15 -5.55
N PRO A 259 -1.25 21.90 -6.00
CA PRO A 259 -2.50 22.13 -5.25
C PRO A 259 -3.47 20.95 -5.38
N TRP A 260 -2.98 19.75 -5.18
CA TRP A 260 -3.66 18.49 -5.42
C TRP A 260 -3.59 17.56 -4.20
N ILE A 261 -4.75 17.28 -3.63
CA ILE A 261 -4.92 16.29 -2.57
C ILE A 261 -5.23 14.94 -3.21
N THR A 262 -4.58 13.90 -2.74
CA THR A 262 -4.85 12.53 -3.17
C THR A 262 -5.43 11.71 -2.02
N VAL A 263 -6.43 10.90 -2.34
CA VAL A 263 -7.14 10.13 -1.32
C VAL A 263 -6.26 9.02 -0.78
N ALA A 264 -5.55 8.30 -1.63
CA ALA A 264 -4.72 7.17 -1.20
C ALA A 264 -3.57 7.62 -0.29
N GLU A 265 -2.79 8.63 -0.67
CA GLU A 265 -1.70 9.17 0.16
C GLU A 265 -2.23 9.71 1.49
N THR A 266 -3.41 10.30 1.49
CA THR A 266 -4.08 10.72 2.74
C THR A 266 -4.42 9.51 3.61
N CYS A 267 -4.92 8.42 3.02
CA CYS A 267 -5.24 7.18 3.73
C CYS A 267 -4.00 6.49 4.32
N GLU A 268 -2.92 6.44 3.57
CA GLU A 268 -1.65 5.90 4.05
C GLU A 268 -1.08 6.73 5.22
N PHE A 269 -1.20 8.06 5.15
CA PHE A 269 -0.86 8.92 6.29
C PHE A 269 -1.78 8.69 7.49
N ILE A 270 -3.07 8.45 7.30
CA ILE A 270 -4.00 8.06 8.38
C ILE A 270 -3.53 6.79 9.08
N ILE A 271 -3.10 5.78 8.32
CA ILE A 271 -2.55 4.53 8.89
C ILE A 271 -1.28 4.83 9.70
N ALA A 272 -0.38 5.69 9.19
CA ALA A 272 0.83 6.10 9.88
C ALA A 272 0.53 6.84 11.21
N LEU A 273 -0.49 7.70 11.22
CA LEU A 273 -0.99 8.38 12.44
C LEU A 273 -1.56 7.37 13.44
N THR A 274 -2.35 6.39 12.96
CA THR A 274 -2.92 5.33 13.80
C THR A 274 -1.81 4.51 14.45
N MET A 275 -0.82 4.11 13.66
CA MET A 275 0.37 3.38 14.11
C MET A 275 1.20 4.14 15.17
N SER A 276 1.13 5.47 15.15
CA SER A 276 1.82 6.34 16.09
C SER A 276 0.92 6.80 17.26
N GLY A 277 -0.26 6.18 17.43
CA GLY A 277 -1.19 6.51 18.52
C GLY A 277 -1.96 7.83 18.33
N ASN A 278 -1.81 8.52 17.20
CA ASN A 278 -2.47 9.80 16.91
C ASN A 278 -3.93 9.62 16.41
N ILE A 279 -4.72 8.78 17.09
CA ILE A 279 -6.05 8.33 16.65
C ILE A 279 -7.03 9.50 16.42
N THR A 280 -7.00 10.53 17.25
CA THR A 280 -7.89 11.70 17.10
C THR A 280 -7.63 12.44 15.78
N LYS A 281 -6.36 12.63 15.42
CA LYS A 281 -5.98 13.25 14.15
C LYS A 281 -6.34 12.33 12.97
N ALA A 282 -6.08 11.02 13.09
CA ALA A 282 -6.43 10.03 12.08
C ALA A 282 -7.94 10.07 11.77
N LYS A 283 -8.81 10.05 12.80
CA LYS A 283 -10.27 10.15 12.64
C LYS A 283 -10.70 11.43 11.95
N LYS A 284 -10.13 12.58 12.35
CA LYS A 284 -10.41 13.87 11.72
C LYS A 284 -10.11 13.84 10.22
N ILE A 285 -8.91 13.39 9.85
CA ILE A 285 -8.46 13.36 8.46
C ILE A 285 -9.25 12.34 7.63
N LEU A 286 -9.67 11.21 8.22
CA LEU A 286 -10.55 10.26 7.55
C LEU A 286 -11.88 10.91 7.14
N ILE A 287 -12.49 11.70 8.01
CA ILE A 287 -13.74 12.42 7.69
C ILE A 287 -13.50 13.45 6.58
N GLU A 288 -12.37 14.15 6.61
CA GLU A 288 -12.01 15.12 5.58
C GLU A 288 -11.91 14.45 4.20
N VAL A 289 -11.16 13.35 4.11
CA VAL A 289 -10.92 12.65 2.83
C VAL A 289 -12.16 11.92 2.31
N LEU A 290 -13.06 11.45 3.17
CA LEU A 290 -14.33 10.84 2.76
C LEU A 290 -15.20 11.79 1.91
N ASN A 291 -15.02 13.11 2.05
CA ASN A 291 -15.73 14.09 1.23
C ASN A 291 -15.21 14.16 -0.21
N ILE A 292 -14.04 13.56 -0.53
CA ILE A 292 -13.51 13.44 -1.89
C ILE A 292 -14.06 12.15 -2.54
N SER A 293 -15.39 12.07 -2.63
CA SER A 293 -16.08 10.88 -3.14
C SER A 293 -17.35 11.23 -3.89
N ASP A 294 -17.85 10.31 -4.69
CA ASP A 294 -19.11 10.47 -5.41
C ASP A 294 -20.34 10.26 -4.51
N LYS A 295 -21.54 10.32 -5.11
CA LYS A 295 -22.82 10.18 -4.37
C LYS A 295 -23.00 8.82 -3.70
N LYS A 296 -22.24 7.80 -4.14
CA LYS A 296 -22.23 6.44 -3.58
C LYS A 296 -21.05 6.25 -2.61
N ASN A 297 -20.36 7.32 -2.25
CA ASN A 297 -19.18 7.34 -1.40
C ASN A 297 -17.95 6.63 -2.00
N ILE A 298 -17.94 6.33 -3.30
CA ILE A 298 -16.77 5.80 -3.97
C ILE A 298 -15.75 6.94 -4.12
N PRO A 299 -14.51 6.78 -3.62
CA PRO A 299 -13.53 7.85 -3.64
C PRO A 299 -13.04 8.13 -5.06
N PHE A 300 -12.89 9.42 -5.38
CA PHE A 300 -12.08 9.84 -6.51
C PHE A 300 -10.58 9.70 -6.17
N MET A 301 -9.72 9.72 -7.20
CA MET A 301 -8.27 9.70 -6.98
C MET A 301 -7.82 10.90 -6.17
N GLY A 302 -8.35 12.10 -6.47
CA GLY A 302 -7.98 13.31 -5.75
C GLY A 302 -8.81 14.54 -6.08
N TRP A 303 -8.44 15.64 -5.44
CA TRP A 303 -9.10 16.94 -5.52
C TRP A 303 -8.10 18.06 -5.79
N GLN A 304 -8.30 18.78 -6.89
CA GLN A 304 -7.55 19.99 -7.20
C GLN A 304 -8.26 21.19 -6.55
N PHE A 305 -7.66 21.72 -5.48
CA PHE A 305 -8.35 22.65 -4.58
C PHE A 305 -8.25 24.13 -4.98
N GLU A 306 -7.40 24.48 -5.95
CA GLU A 306 -7.36 25.84 -6.51
C GLU A 306 -8.43 26.03 -7.59
N GLU A 307 -8.58 25.03 -8.47
CA GLU A 307 -9.50 25.09 -9.61
C GLU A 307 -10.85 24.41 -9.33
N ASN A 308 -11.00 23.73 -8.19
CA ASN A 308 -12.28 23.21 -7.69
C ASN A 308 -12.88 22.07 -8.54
N PHE A 309 -12.09 21.02 -8.81
CA PHE A 309 -12.58 19.83 -9.51
C PHE A 309 -11.85 18.56 -9.04
N PHE A 310 -12.48 17.39 -9.27
CA PHE A 310 -11.83 16.10 -9.07
C PHE A 310 -10.78 15.86 -10.17
N TRP A 311 -9.55 15.51 -9.78
CA TRP A 311 -8.48 15.30 -10.75
C TRP A 311 -7.53 14.19 -10.31
N PRO A 312 -7.23 13.24 -11.24
CA PRO A 312 -8.03 12.98 -12.44
C PRO A 312 -9.47 12.63 -12.08
N ASP A 313 -10.41 12.77 -13.01
CA ASP A 313 -11.82 12.38 -12.80
C ASP A 313 -11.98 10.86 -12.91
N GLU A 314 -11.29 10.16 -12.01
CA GLU A 314 -11.19 8.71 -11.95
C GLU A 314 -11.42 8.20 -10.52
N LYS A 315 -11.92 6.98 -10.41
CA LYS A 315 -12.16 6.29 -9.14
C LYS A 315 -11.42 4.95 -9.12
N PRO A 316 -10.11 4.96 -8.81
CA PRO A 316 -9.31 3.74 -8.82
C PRO A 316 -9.74 2.76 -7.74
N THR A 317 -9.66 1.46 -8.04
CA THR A 317 -9.99 0.40 -7.08
C THR A 317 -9.02 0.39 -5.90
N TRP A 318 -7.74 0.62 -6.13
CA TRP A 318 -6.72 0.70 -5.08
C TRP A 318 -6.92 1.90 -4.14
N THR A 319 -7.39 3.03 -4.65
CA THR A 319 -7.77 4.18 -3.80
C THR A 319 -8.93 3.81 -2.86
N SER A 320 -9.89 3.02 -3.36
CA SER A 320 -10.98 2.47 -2.54
C SER A 320 -10.43 1.51 -1.47
N ALA A 321 -9.46 0.67 -1.81
CA ALA A 321 -8.82 -0.23 -0.86
C ALA A 321 -8.02 0.53 0.21
N ALA A 322 -7.24 1.55 -0.17
CA ALA A 322 -6.51 2.39 0.77
C ALA A 322 -7.45 3.06 1.79
N LEU A 323 -8.61 3.55 1.34
CA LEU A 323 -9.62 4.14 2.22
C LEU A 323 -10.21 3.12 3.20
N ILE A 324 -10.49 1.90 2.75
CA ILE A 324 -10.97 0.81 3.59
C ILE A 324 -9.92 0.45 4.65
N ILE A 325 -8.66 0.25 4.25
CA ILE A 325 -7.56 -0.13 5.14
C ILE A 325 -7.32 0.96 6.20
N ALA A 326 -7.37 2.24 5.79
CA ALA A 326 -7.24 3.36 6.72
C ALA A 326 -8.35 3.38 7.77
N ALA A 327 -9.61 3.19 7.36
CA ALA A 327 -10.74 3.13 8.28
C ALA A 327 -10.67 1.90 9.20
N ASP A 328 -10.34 0.73 8.65
CA ASP A 328 -10.18 -0.51 9.41
C ASP A 328 -9.10 -0.37 10.48
N SER A 329 -7.96 0.26 10.14
CA SER A 329 -6.87 0.52 11.08
C SER A 329 -7.28 1.36 12.30
N ILE A 330 -8.28 2.26 12.14
CA ILE A 330 -8.78 3.15 13.20
C ILE A 330 -9.86 2.48 14.04
N TYR A 331 -10.78 1.75 13.39
CA TYR A 331 -12.03 1.31 14.00
C TYR A 331 -12.08 -0.20 14.30
N ASP A 332 -11.08 -0.96 13.86
CA ASP A 332 -10.95 -2.41 14.13
C ASP A 332 -12.17 -3.21 13.63
N PHE A 333 -12.60 -2.93 12.39
CA PHE A 333 -13.78 -3.57 11.78
C PHE A 333 -13.54 -5.01 11.36
N SER A 334 -12.28 -5.40 11.14
CA SER A 334 -11.90 -6.75 10.72
C SER A 334 -10.70 -7.29 11.49
N ASP A 335 -10.52 -8.62 11.46
CA ASP A 335 -9.33 -9.30 11.99
C ASP A 335 -8.03 -8.90 11.27
N GLY A 336 -8.12 -8.20 10.14
CA GLY A 336 -7.00 -7.69 9.35
C GLY A 336 -6.54 -6.28 9.71
N SER A 337 -7.29 -5.58 10.54
CA SER A 337 -7.12 -4.15 10.89
C SER A 337 -5.72 -3.76 11.34
N ASP A 338 -4.99 -4.67 11.97
CA ASP A 338 -3.67 -4.43 12.55
C ASP A 338 -2.50 -4.74 11.61
N ILE A 339 -2.77 -5.01 10.30
CA ILE A 339 -1.72 -5.43 9.34
C ILE A 339 -0.54 -4.45 9.27
N PHE A 340 -0.79 -3.16 9.34
CA PHE A 340 0.24 -2.13 9.35
C PHE A 340 0.53 -1.58 10.76
N THR A 341 -0.47 -1.53 11.62
CA THR A 341 -0.36 -0.83 12.92
C THR A 341 0.34 -1.62 14.01
N ARG A 342 0.55 -2.93 13.82
CA ARG A 342 1.32 -3.78 14.71
C ARG A 342 2.51 -4.41 14.03
N ASN A 343 3.54 -4.70 14.83
CA ASN A 343 4.62 -5.57 14.39
C ASN A 343 4.09 -7.00 14.27
N GLN A 344 4.38 -7.68 13.16
CA GLN A 344 3.90 -9.03 12.85
C GLN A 344 4.95 -10.13 13.17
N LEU A 345 6.18 -9.76 13.63
CA LEU A 345 7.27 -10.70 13.93
C LEU A 345 7.11 -11.46 15.26
#